data_9754bb706b37c6828e20d1437363e33d
#
_entry.id   9754bb706b37c6828e20d1437363e33d
#
_cell.length_a   1.000
_cell.length_b   1.000
_cell.length_c   1.000
_cell.angle_alpha   90.00
_cell.angle_beta   90.00
_cell.angle_gamma   90.00
#
_symmetry.space_group_name_H-M   'P 1'
#
loop_
_entity.id
_entity.type
_entity.pdbx_description
1 polymer ?
#
loop_
_entity_poly.entity_id
_entity_poly.type
_entity_poly.pdbx_seq_one_letter_code
_entity_poly.pdbx_strand_id
1 'polypeptide(L)'
;MRLGHRLGFLSVAAVLPLSAAAQPTPKAALLALSKQDHTLSIIDPASLRVVARIPVGDDPHEVIASADGRTAYVSNYGFGAFHTLAVIDLVAQKQLPFIDLGALRGPHGLAFVDGKVWFTAEAAKAIGSYNPATGKIDWIMGTGQNRTHMIYVFPGAQRILTTNVNSGTVTILDHTKGPAGAPAAPPPGRAPLPGPPGGDWNETVIPVGHGSEGFDVSPDGKEAWVANAGDGTISVIDLASKSVVATIDADVPGANRLKFTPDGRRVLVTAGTLVVLDAATRTVVKRLADVRGTGGILMQPDGARAYVACSPVGYVAVIDLKTLAMAGHVDVAGPDGLAWAVRP
;
A
#
# COMPACT_ATOMS: atom_id res chain seq x y z
N MET A 1 51.87 -57.54 -38.52
CA MET A 1 51.26 -56.19 -38.61
C MET A 1 50.28 -56.02 -37.42
N ARG A 2 50.68 -55.31 -36.38
CA ARG A 2 49.81 -55.04 -35.21
C ARG A 2 49.40 -53.58 -35.26
N LEU A 3 48.09 -53.32 -35.45
CA LEU A 3 47.50 -51.99 -35.37
C LEU A 3 47.24 -51.64 -33.90
N GLY A 4 47.95 -50.60 -33.41
CA GLY A 4 47.68 -50.02 -32.09
C GLY A 4 46.58 -48.97 -32.16
N HIS A 5 45.45 -49.18 -31.43
CA HIS A 5 44.40 -48.18 -31.24
C HIS A 5 44.79 -47.25 -30.07
N ARG A 6 44.99 -45.99 -30.38
CA ARG A 6 45.10 -44.94 -29.36
C ARG A 6 43.71 -44.43 -29.01
N LEU A 7 43.23 -44.70 -27.80
CA LEU A 7 42.05 -44.02 -27.23
C LEU A 7 42.49 -42.60 -26.77
N GLY A 8 41.92 -41.58 -27.42
CA GLY A 8 42.01 -40.20 -26.94
C GLY A 8 40.95 -39.96 -25.87
N PHE A 9 41.38 -39.60 -24.66
CA PHE A 9 40.49 -39.12 -23.60
C PHE A 9 40.12 -37.66 -23.87
N LEU A 10 38.86 -37.39 -24.21
CA LEU A 10 38.30 -36.04 -24.20
C LEU A 10 37.97 -35.67 -22.74
N SER A 11 38.72 -34.75 -22.14
CA SER A 11 38.38 -34.14 -20.85
C SER A 11 37.30 -33.09 -21.09
N VAL A 12 36.06 -33.38 -20.69
CA VAL A 12 34.98 -32.39 -20.62
C VAL A 12 35.18 -31.58 -19.33
N ALA A 13 35.66 -30.37 -19.46
CA ALA A 13 35.68 -29.41 -18.34
C ALA A 13 34.24 -28.97 -18.02
N ALA A 14 33.70 -29.43 -16.89
CA ALA A 14 32.43 -28.94 -16.37
C ALA A 14 32.61 -27.50 -15.89
N VAL A 15 32.05 -26.55 -16.65
CA VAL A 15 31.92 -25.16 -16.19
C VAL A 15 30.79 -25.13 -15.16
N LEU A 16 31.13 -25.12 -13.89
CA LEU A 16 30.20 -24.85 -12.81
C LEU A 16 29.71 -23.39 -12.95
N PRO A 17 28.38 -23.12 -12.93
CA PRO A 17 27.89 -21.78 -12.95
C PRO A 17 28.37 -21.09 -11.66
N LEU A 18 29.09 -19.98 -11.78
CA LEU A 18 29.38 -19.08 -10.65
C LEU A 18 28.02 -18.63 -10.12
N SER A 19 27.63 -19.13 -8.96
CA SER A 19 26.47 -18.59 -8.20
C SER A 19 26.80 -17.15 -7.87
N ALA A 20 26.14 -16.19 -8.53
CA ALA A 20 26.28 -14.77 -8.18
C ALA A 20 25.90 -14.63 -6.70
N ALA A 21 26.82 -14.17 -5.88
CA ALA A 21 26.56 -13.91 -4.47
C ALA A 21 25.34 -12.98 -4.35
N ALA A 22 24.37 -13.34 -3.53
CA ALA A 22 23.17 -12.54 -3.29
C ALA A 22 23.62 -11.14 -2.84
N GLN A 23 23.16 -10.10 -3.54
CA GLN A 23 23.48 -8.73 -3.16
C GLN A 23 22.71 -8.37 -1.88
N PRO A 24 23.34 -7.69 -0.90
CA PRO A 24 22.65 -7.29 0.30
C PRO A 24 21.55 -6.27 -0.03
N THR A 25 20.46 -6.30 0.71
CA THR A 25 19.40 -5.29 0.61
C THR A 25 19.98 -3.89 0.87
N PRO A 26 19.74 -2.91 -0.02
CA PRO A 26 20.18 -1.53 0.19
C PRO A 26 19.60 -0.93 1.48
N LYS A 27 20.28 0.06 2.08
CA LYS A 27 19.74 0.77 3.26
C LYS A 27 18.38 1.42 2.97
N ALA A 28 18.24 2.07 1.81
CA ALA A 28 16.97 2.50 1.26
C ALA A 28 16.64 1.60 0.07
N ALA A 29 15.54 0.87 0.15
CA ALA A 29 15.09 -0.05 -0.87
C ALA A 29 13.68 0.30 -1.35
N LEU A 30 13.48 0.28 -2.68
CA LEU A 30 12.17 0.26 -3.26
C LEU A 30 11.67 -1.20 -3.27
N LEU A 31 10.48 -1.40 -2.75
CA LEU A 31 9.78 -2.67 -2.76
C LEU A 31 8.69 -2.62 -3.83
N ALA A 32 8.60 -3.65 -4.67
CA ALA A 32 7.57 -3.76 -5.70
C ALA A 32 7.02 -5.19 -5.74
N LEU A 33 5.71 -5.31 -5.64
CA LEU A 33 5.02 -6.58 -5.80
C LEU A 33 4.90 -6.96 -7.27
N SER A 34 5.03 -8.25 -7.56
CA SER A 34 4.67 -8.87 -8.83
C SER A 34 3.46 -9.76 -8.61
N LYS A 35 2.31 -9.37 -9.19
CA LYS A 35 1.10 -10.22 -9.16
C LYS A 35 1.26 -11.45 -10.05
N GLN A 36 1.99 -11.31 -11.15
CA GLN A 36 2.19 -12.39 -12.09
C GLN A 36 3.14 -13.47 -11.55
N ASP A 37 4.22 -13.06 -10.86
CA ASP A 37 5.24 -14.00 -10.36
C ASP A 37 5.02 -14.36 -8.89
N HIS A 38 4.01 -13.75 -8.22
CA HIS A 38 3.72 -13.90 -6.78
C HIS A 38 4.95 -13.60 -5.91
N THR A 39 5.68 -12.54 -6.24
CA THR A 39 6.92 -12.16 -5.54
C THR A 39 6.94 -10.72 -5.09
N LEU A 40 7.77 -10.44 -4.10
CA LEU A 40 8.25 -9.11 -3.74
C LEU A 40 9.65 -8.92 -4.33
N SER A 41 9.81 -7.91 -5.17
CA SER A 41 11.11 -7.44 -5.66
C SER A 41 11.69 -6.41 -4.70
N ILE A 42 12.93 -6.64 -4.27
CA ILE A 42 13.76 -5.62 -3.59
C ILE A 42 14.60 -4.94 -4.65
N ILE A 43 14.48 -3.62 -4.78
CA ILE A 43 15.10 -2.83 -5.84
C ILE A 43 16.01 -1.79 -5.20
N ASP A 44 17.23 -1.67 -5.73
CA ASP A 44 18.11 -0.56 -5.41
C ASP A 44 17.67 0.68 -6.19
N PRO A 45 17.18 1.75 -5.53
CA PRO A 45 16.65 2.93 -6.20
C PRO A 45 17.71 3.78 -6.90
N ALA A 46 18.99 3.61 -6.55
CA ALA A 46 20.09 4.35 -7.18
C ALA A 46 20.46 3.75 -8.55
N SER A 47 20.55 2.43 -8.61
CA SER A 47 20.92 1.70 -9.85
C SER A 47 19.70 1.18 -10.63
N LEU A 48 18.50 1.22 -10.06
CA LEU A 48 17.27 0.63 -10.57
C LEU A 48 17.38 -0.89 -10.82
N ARG A 49 18.25 -1.57 -10.10
CA ARG A 49 18.45 -3.03 -10.23
C ARG A 49 17.66 -3.78 -9.18
N VAL A 50 17.01 -4.86 -9.60
CA VAL A 50 16.43 -5.83 -8.68
C VAL A 50 17.55 -6.63 -8.01
N VAL A 51 17.66 -6.56 -6.68
CA VAL A 51 18.67 -7.28 -5.90
C VAL A 51 18.15 -8.63 -5.37
N ALA A 52 16.85 -8.76 -5.19
CA ALA A 52 16.20 -10.01 -4.79
C ALA A 52 14.75 -10.06 -5.25
N ARG A 53 14.23 -11.30 -5.46
CA ARG A 53 12.80 -11.60 -5.60
C ARG A 53 12.44 -12.68 -4.60
N ILE A 54 11.41 -12.43 -3.79
CA ILE A 54 11.04 -13.29 -2.66
C ILE A 54 9.57 -13.69 -2.83
N PRO A 55 9.22 -14.98 -2.77
CA PRO A 55 7.82 -15.42 -2.83
C PRO A 55 6.98 -14.78 -1.71
N VAL A 56 5.74 -14.41 -2.01
CA VAL A 56 4.81 -13.75 -1.07
C VAL A 56 3.42 -14.40 -1.05
N GLY A 57 3.22 -15.51 -1.74
CA GLY A 57 1.91 -16.15 -1.89
C GLY A 57 1.06 -15.54 -2.99
N ASP A 58 -0.15 -16.06 -3.11
CA ASP A 58 -1.04 -15.75 -4.23
C ASP A 58 -1.70 -14.38 -4.09
N ASP A 59 -1.95 -13.75 -5.24
CA ASP A 59 -2.61 -12.45 -5.41
C ASP A 59 -2.12 -11.37 -4.41
N PRO A 60 -0.80 -11.06 -4.40
CA PRO A 60 -0.26 -10.00 -3.57
C PRO A 60 -0.77 -8.64 -4.09
N HIS A 61 -1.27 -7.78 -3.19
CA HIS A 61 -1.94 -6.52 -3.57
C HIS A 61 -1.24 -5.28 -3.04
N GLU A 62 -1.09 -5.17 -1.72
CA GLU A 62 -0.41 -4.04 -1.09
C GLU A 62 0.79 -4.51 -0.28
N VAL A 63 1.76 -3.63 -0.12
CA VAL A 63 2.97 -3.88 0.68
C VAL A 63 3.28 -2.68 1.56
N ILE A 64 3.71 -2.94 2.78
CA ILE A 64 4.23 -1.92 3.70
C ILE A 64 5.48 -2.45 4.42
N ALA A 65 6.42 -1.57 4.74
CA ALA A 65 7.59 -1.92 5.55
C ALA A 65 7.41 -1.49 7.01
N SER A 66 8.05 -2.23 7.93
CA SER A 66 8.21 -1.82 9.32
C SER A 66 9.02 -0.53 9.42
N ALA A 67 8.87 0.22 10.52
CA ALA A 67 9.55 1.50 10.71
C ALA A 67 11.09 1.40 10.68
N ASP A 68 11.65 0.24 11.07
CA ASP A 68 13.09 -0.03 11.00
C ASP A 68 13.56 -0.55 9.64
N GLY A 69 12.66 -0.67 8.66
CA GLY A 69 12.94 -1.12 7.31
C GLY A 69 13.46 -2.56 7.20
N ARG A 70 13.25 -3.40 8.22
CA ARG A 70 13.77 -4.78 8.26
C ARG A 70 12.75 -5.84 7.84
N THR A 71 11.46 -5.52 7.97
CA THR A 71 10.36 -6.44 7.67
C THR A 71 9.38 -5.79 6.70
N ALA A 72 8.90 -6.53 5.71
CA ALA A 72 7.76 -6.13 4.90
C ALA A 72 6.55 -7.03 5.17
N TYR A 73 5.37 -6.45 5.06
CA TYR A 73 4.08 -7.13 5.15
C TYR A 73 3.33 -6.94 3.84
N VAL A 74 2.76 -8.01 3.32
CA VAL A 74 2.06 -8.02 2.03
C VAL A 74 0.67 -8.59 2.22
N SER A 75 -0.36 -7.90 1.73
CA SER A 75 -1.72 -8.43 1.72
C SER A 75 -1.93 -9.41 0.57
N ASN A 76 -2.43 -10.61 0.89
CA ASN A 76 -2.88 -11.59 -0.08
C ASN A 76 -4.41 -11.48 -0.19
N TYR A 77 -4.90 -10.88 -1.28
CA TYR A 77 -6.29 -10.41 -1.38
C TYR A 77 -7.27 -11.50 -1.86
N GLY A 78 -6.95 -12.17 -2.96
CA GLY A 78 -7.78 -13.23 -3.55
C GLY A 78 -9.21 -12.80 -3.85
N PHE A 79 -9.44 -11.56 -4.27
CA PHE A 79 -10.79 -11.00 -4.50
C PHE A 79 -11.72 -11.19 -3.30
N GLY A 80 -11.19 -11.04 -2.08
CA GLY A 80 -11.92 -11.23 -0.83
C GLY A 80 -11.96 -12.68 -0.32
N ALA A 81 -11.31 -13.61 -1.01
CA ALA A 81 -11.29 -15.02 -0.60
C ALA A 81 -10.19 -15.33 0.43
N PHE A 82 -9.03 -14.67 0.33
CA PHE A 82 -7.88 -14.94 1.18
C PHE A 82 -7.97 -14.19 2.53
N HIS A 83 -7.15 -14.60 3.47
CA HIS A 83 -7.14 -14.08 4.83
C HIS A 83 -5.73 -14.06 5.44
N THR A 84 -4.70 -13.87 4.62
CA THR A 84 -3.31 -13.91 5.07
C THR A 84 -2.56 -12.63 4.74
N LEU A 85 -1.56 -12.31 5.60
CA LEU A 85 -0.49 -11.39 5.26
C LEU A 85 0.81 -12.18 5.13
N ALA A 86 1.53 -12.00 4.03
CA ALA A 86 2.89 -12.51 3.93
C ALA A 86 3.85 -11.62 4.73
N VAL A 87 4.85 -12.22 5.34
CA VAL A 87 5.87 -11.54 6.13
C VAL A 87 7.24 -11.82 5.53
N ILE A 88 8.01 -10.77 5.25
CA ILE A 88 9.30 -10.87 4.58
C ILE A 88 10.39 -10.27 5.44
N ASP A 89 11.41 -11.07 5.74
CA ASP A 89 12.67 -10.55 6.28
C ASP A 89 13.47 -9.92 5.13
N LEU A 90 13.51 -8.59 5.11
CA LEU A 90 14.20 -7.84 4.06
C LEU A 90 15.72 -7.92 4.17
N VAL A 91 16.27 -8.24 5.35
CA VAL A 91 17.71 -8.37 5.56
C VAL A 91 18.20 -9.74 5.11
N ALA A 92 17.50 -10.79 5.55
CA ALA A 92 17.81 -12.17 5.14
C ALA A 92 17.24 -12.52 3.76
N GLN A 93 16.45 -11.63 3.15
CA GLN A 93 15.81 -11.80 1.83
C GLN A 93 15.01 -13.11 1.75
N LYS A 94 14.18 -13.35 2.74
CA LYS A 94 13.39 -14.59 2.83
C LYS A 94 11.99 -14.34 3.36
N GLN A 95 11.07 -15.20 2.92
CA GLN A 95 9.73 -15.28 3.49
C GLN A 95 9.77 -15.88 4.91
N LEU A 96 9.00 -15.29 5.80
CA LEU A 96 8.70 -15.78 7.14
C LEU A 96 7.29 -16.43 7.13
N PRO A 97 6.87 -17.10 8.22
CA PRO A 97 5.50 -17.62 8.32
C PRO A 97 4.45 -16.53 8.10
N PHE A 98 3.39 -16.88 7.37
CA PHE A 98 2.26 -16.00 7.14
C PHE A 98 1.54 -15.65 8.45
N ILE A 99 0.95 -14.45 8.49
CA ILE A 99 -0.02 -14.08 9.51
C ILE A 99 -1.39 -14.51 8.99
N ASP A 100 -2.07 -15.37 9.75
CA ASP A 100 -3.45 -15.76 9.51
C ASP A 100 -4.40 -14.76 10.19
N LEU A 101 -5.24 -14.10 9.40
CA LEU A 101 -6.22 -13.12 9.87
C LEU A 101 -7.58 -13.76 10.20
N GLY A 102 -7.73 -15.09 10.03
CA GLY A 102 -8.93 -15.83 10.34
C GLY A 102 -10.16 -15.36 9.55
N ALA A 103 -11.18 -14.86 10.24
CA ALA A 103 -12.41 -14.38 9.64
C ALA A 103 -12.29 -13.02 8.93
N LEU A 104 -11.19 -12.30 9.12
CA LEU A 104 -10.93 -11.00 8.48
C LEU A 104 -10.42 -11.21 7.05
N ARG A 105 -11.34 -11.55 6.15
CA ARG A 105 -11.04 -11.94 4.77
C ARG A 105 -10.92 -10.72 3.85
N GLY A 106 -10.15 -10.91 2.78
CA GLY A 106 -9.88 -9.89 1.79
C GLY A 106 -9.00 -8.76 2.32
N PRO A 107 -7.82 -9.06 2.93
CA PRO A 107 -6.90 -8.00 3.35
C PRO A 107 -6.44 -7.22 2.12
N HIS A 108 -6.51 -5.88 2.20
CA HIS A 108 -6.14 -5.03 1.08
C HIS A 108 -5.23 -3.89 1.53
N GLY A 109 -5.76 -2.71 1.86
CA GLY A 109 -4.98 -1.56 2.26
C GLY A 109 -4.17 -1.82 3.54
N LEU A 110 -2.91 -1.39 3.55
CA LEU A 110 -1.96 -1.58 4.65
C LEU A 110 -1.36 -0.26 5.12
N ALA A 111 -1.12 -0.14 6.42
CA ALA A 111 -0.31 0.91 7.03
C ALA A 111 0.54 0.35 8.17
N PHE A 112 1.73 0.93 8.42
CA PHE A 112 2.55 0.59 9.58
C PHE A 112 2.69 1.83 10.47
N VAL A 113 2.00 1.83 11.60
CA VAL A 113 1.96 2.97 12.52
C VAL A 113 2.06 2.45 13.95
N ASP A 114 2.89 3.11 14.77
CA ASP A 114 3.10 2.81 16.19
C ASP A 114 3.45 1.34 16.47
N GLY A 115 4.31 0.76 15.60
CA GLY A 115 4.77 -0.61 15.74
C GLY A 115 3.74 -1.69 15.36
N LYS A 116 2.60 -1.31 14.78
CA LYS A 116 1.54 -2.22 14.34
C LYS A 116 1.31 -2.18 12.85
N VAL A 117 0.88 -3.32 12.31
CA VAL A 117 0.36 -3.42 10.93
C VAL A 117 -1.15 -3.21 10.98
N TRP A 118 -1.62 -2.12 10.39
CA TRP A 118 -3.03 -1.84 10.20
C TRP A 118 -3.46 -2.32 8.82
N PHE A 119 -4.66 -2.88 8.71
CA PHE A 119 -5.14 -3.44 7.46
C PHE A 119 -6.65 -3.29 7.30
N THR A 120 -7.11 -3.18 6.07
CA THR A 120 -8.53 -3.37 5.72
C THR A 120 -8.80 -4.84 5.45
N ALA A 121 -10.03 -5.28 5.71
CA ALA A 121 -10.54 -6.62 5.41
C ALA A 121 -11.86 -6.46 4.64
N GLU A 122 -11.77 -6.34 3.30
CA GLU A 122 -12.89 -5.94 2.43
C GLU A 122 -14.12 -6.83 2.56
N ALA A 123 -13.92 -8.15 2.51
CA ALA A 123 -15.01 -9.11 2.59
C ALA A 123 -15.65 -9.16 3.99
N ALA A 124 -14.89 -8.84 5.03
CA ALA A 124 -15.37 -8.74 6.39
C ALA A 124 -16.00 -7.36 6.73
N LYS A 125 -15.87 -6.36 5.82
CA LYS A 125 -16.30 -4.97 6.04
C LYS A 125 -15.73 -4.39 7.32
N ALA A 126 -14.45 -4.61 7.54
CA ALA A 126 -13.77 -4.29 8.78
C ALA A 126 -12.34 -3.78 8.52
N ILE A 127 -11.77 -3.20 9.55
CA ILE A 127 -10.34 -2.91 9.66
C ILE A 127 -9.80 -3.55 10.92
N GLY A 128 -8.51 -3.84 10.92
CA GLY A 128 -7.85 -4.44 12.07
C GLY A 128 -6.43 -3.96 12.25
N SER A 129 -5.85 -4.23 13.43
CA SER A 129 -4.42 -4.09 13.65
C SER A 129 -3.81 -5.40 14.17
N TYR A 130 -2.64 -5.71 13.61
CA TYR A 130 -1.79 -6.80 14.06
C TYR A 130 -0.55 -6.22 14.76
N ASN A 131 -0.25 -6.74 15.94
CA ASN A 131 0.91 -6.34 16.72
C ASN A 131 2.04 -7.37 16.57
N PRO A 132 3.12 -7.06 15.82
CA PRO A 132 4.23 -7.98 15.61
C PRO A 132 4.95 -8.37 16.91
N ALA A 133 4.97 -7.50 17.92
CA ALA A 133 5.64 -7.80 19.20
C ALA A 133 4.93 -8.90 20.01
N THR A 134 3.61 -9.03 19.85
CA THR A 134 2.81 -10.04 20.54
C THR A 134 2.35 -11.19 19.65
N GLY A 135 2.48 -11.02 18.32
CA GLY A 135 2.00 -11.99 17.34
C GLY A 135 0.47 -12.11 17.27
N LYS A 136 -0.27 -11.04 17.63
CA LYS A 136 -1.73 -11.09 17.74
C LYS A 136 -2.40 -9.94 16.98
N ILE A 137 -3.61 -10.20 16.48
CA ILE A 137 -4.58 -9.16 16.16
C ILE A 137 -5.08 -8.62 17.50
N ASP A 138 -4.86 -7.34 17.77
CA ASP A 138 -5.15 -6.71 19.05
C ASP A 138 -6.27 -5.66 19.00
N TRP A 139 -6.77 -5.37 17.79
CA TRP A 139 -7.91 -4.47 17.59
C TRP A 139 -8.64 -4.78 16.28
N ILE A 140 -9.96 -4.68 16.29
CA ILE A 140 -10.84 -4.86 15.13
C ILE A 140 -11.99 -3.86 15.23
N MET A 141 -12.34 -3.21 14.12
CA MET A 141 -13.50 -2.35 13.98
C MET A 141 -14.26 -2.70 12.69
N GLY A 142 -15.56 -2.93 12.81
CA GLY A 142 -16.45 -3.06 11.66
C GLY A 142 -16.79 -1.68 11.09
N THR A 143 -16.68 -1.51 9.78
CA THR A 143 -17.08 -0.28 9.09
C THR A 143 -18.51 -0.35 8.55
N GLY A 144 -19.05 -1.57 8.41
CA GLY A 144 -20.36 -1.79 7.76
C GLY A 144 -20.41 -1.40 6.28
N GLN A 145 -19.30 -0.87 5.74
CA GLN A 145 -19.22 -0.37 4.38
C GLN A 145 -18.84 -1.46 3.38
N ASN A 146 -19.30 -1.30 2.13
CA ASN A 146 -19.01 -2.25 1.07
C ASN A 146 -17.66 -1.95 0.43
N ARG A 147 -16.78 -2.96 0.44
CA ARG A 147 -15.43 -2.90 -0.09
C ARG A 147 -14.60 -1.79 0.58
N THR A 148 -14.42 -1.91 1.92
CA THR A 148 -13.49 -1.09 2.70
C THR A 148 -12.06 -1.38 2.24
N HIS A 149 -11.45 -0.44 1.51
CA HIS A 149 -10.37 -0.70 0.57
C HIS A 149 -9.02 -0.20 1.04
N MET A 150 -8.75 1.10 0.92
CA MET A 150 -7.49 1.69 1.37
C MET A 150 -7.61 2.22 2.79
N ILE A 151 -6.47 2.33 3.47
CA ILE A 151 -6.39 2.81 4.85
C ILE A 151 -5.28 3.85 5.01
N TYR A 152 -5.55 4.88 5.78
CA TYR A 152 -4.56 5.82 6.29
C TYR A 152 -4.73 5.94 7.80
N VAL A 153 -3.64 5.75 8.54
CA VAL A 153 -3.63 5.84 10.00
C VAL A 153 -2.74 7.01 10.41
N PHE A 154 -3.29 7.97 11.12
CA PHE A 154 -2.53 9.10 11.65
C PHE A 154 -1.58 8.65 12.76
N PRO A 155 -0.45 9.34 12.97
CA PRO A 155 0.46 9.06 14.07
C PRO A 155 -0.30 9.05 15.42
N GLY A 156 0.06 8.11 16.30
CA GLY A 156 -0.65 7.89 17.56
C GLY A 156 -1.98 7.17 17.40
N ALA A 157 -2.32 6.71 16.19
CA ALA A 157 -3.58 6.04 15.86
C ALA A 157 -4.83 6.77 16.41
N GLN A 158 -4.80 8.12 16.45
CA GLN A 158 -5.92 8.92 16.96
C GLN A 158 -7.02 9.14 15.92
N ARG A 159 -6.67 8.97 14.64
CA ARG A 159 -7.60 9.05 13.52
C ARG A 159 -7.23 8.03 12.47
N ILE A 160 -8.24 7.39 11.89
CA ILE A 160 -8.09 6.43 10.79
C ILE A 160 -9.07 6.83 9.69
N LEU A 161 -8.60 6.78 8.44
CA LEU A 161 -9.42 6.98 7.26
C LEU A 161 -9.44 5.71 6.42
N THR A 162 -10.60 5.39 5.83
CA THR A 162 -10.71 4.34 4.81
C THR A 162 -11.57 4.80 3.65
N THR A 163 -11.23 4.37 2.43
CA THR A 163 -12.15 4.44 1.29
C THR A 163 -13.02 3.19 1.22
N ASN A 164 -14.25 3.33 0.74
CA ASN A 164 -15.22 2.24 0.64
C ASN A 164 -15.80 2.23 -0.78
N VAL A 165 -15.16 1.47 -1.66
CA VAL A 165 -15.32 1.57 -3.12
C VAL A 165 -16.77 1.42 -3.57
N ASN A 166 -17.43 0.33 -3.12
CA ASN A 166 -18.78 0.03 -3.56
C ASN A 166 -19.86 0.82 -2.79
N SER A 167 -19.49 1.46 -1.68
CA SER A 167 -20.38 2.38 -0.97
C SER A 167 -20.29 3.82 -1.49
N GLY A 168 -19.22 4.18 -2.22
CA GLY A 168 -18.97 5.55 -2.65
C GLY A 168 -18.78 6.48 -1.43
N THR A 169 -18.04 6.03 -0.42
CA THR A 169 -17.87 6.77 0.84
C THR A 169 -16.42 6.74 1.33
N VAL A 170 -16.11 7.68 2.22
CA VAL A 170 -14.93 7.64 3.09
C VAL A 170 -15.42 7.49 4.52
N THR A 171 -14.81 6.59 5.28
CA THR A 171 -15.02 6.48 6.72
C THR A 171 -13.87 7.18 7.45
N ILE A 172 -14.20 8.07 8.40
CA ILE A 172 -13.27 8.64 9.36
C ILE A 172 -13.62 8.10 10.73
N LEU A 173 -12.64 7.47 11.38
CA LEU A 173 -12.71 7.04 12.76
C LEU A 173 -11.84 7.94 13.61
N ASP A 174 -12.41 8.60 14.60
CA ASP A 174 -11.70 9.42 15.60
C ASP A 174 -11.73 8.73 16.95
N HIS A 175 -10.54 8.48 17.51
CA HIS A 175 -10.42 7.90 18.83
C HIS A 175 -10.82 8.91 19.92
N THR A 176 -11.77 8.53 20.76
CA THR A 176 -12.21 9.35 21.88
C THR A 176 -11.37 9.06 23.12
N LYS A 177 -10.82 10.12 23.73
CA LYS A 177 -10.17 9.99 25.04
C LYS A 177 -11.22 10.04 26.15
N GLY A 178 -11.50 8.90 26.75
CA GLY A 178 -12.44 8.80 27.85
C GLY A 178 -13.55 7.79 27.62
N PRO A 179 -14.37 7.46 28.62
CA PRO A 179 -15.49 6.57 28.44
C PRO A 179 -16.45 7.17 27.44
N ALA A 180 -16.77 6.45 26.37
CA ALA A 180 -17.88 6.73 25.50
C ALA A 180 -19.13 6.93 26.37
N GLY A 181 -19.73 8.11 26.31
CA GLY A 181 -20.88 8.54 27.08
C GLY A 181 -21.03 7.82 28.43
N ALA A 182 -20.95 8.51 29.53
CA ALA A 182 -21.10 7.86 30.82
C ALA A 182 -22.23 6.82 30.76
N PRO A 183 -21.96 5.52 31.06
CA PRO A 183 -23.04 4.55 31.10
C PRO A 183 -24.17 5.12 31.92
N ALA A 184 -25.42 4.98 31.48
CA ALA A 184 -26.57 5.37 32.29
C ALA A 184 -26.31 4.90 33.73
N ALA A 185 -26.47 5.80 34.71
CA ALA A 185 -26.17 5.49 36.09
C ALA A 185 -26.70 4.08 36.44
N PRO A 186 -25.89 3.19 36.97
CA PRO A 186 -26.33 1.83 37.23
C PRO A 186 -27.50 1.87 38.20
N PRO A 187 -28.43 0.91 38.10
CA PRO A 187 -29.51 0.78 39.07
C PRO A 187 -28.95 0.77 40.50
N PRO A 188 -29.68 1.32 41.48
CA PRO A 188 -29.23 1.30 42.87
C PRO A 188 -28.73 -0.08 43.30
N GLY A 189 -27.50 -0.14 43.85
CA GLY A 189 -26.91 -1.40 44.33
C GLY A 189 -26.02 -2.17 43.35
N ARG A 190 -25.85 -1.69 42.08
CA ARG A 190 -24.86 -2.26 41.14
C ARG A 190 -23.67 -1.33 40.98
N ALA A 191 -22.46 -1.89 41.02
CA ALA A 191 -21.27 -1.15 40.61
C ALA A 191 -21.32 -0.81 39.13
N PRO A 192 -20.78 0.36 38.70
CA PRO A 192 -20.62 0.67 37.30
C PRO A 192 -19.80 -0.42 36.60
N LEU A 193 -20.26 -0.87 35.43
CA LEU A 193 -19.43 -1.74 34.59
C LEU A 193 -18.23 -0.89 34.09
N PRO A 194 -17.01 -1.45 34.09
CA PRO A 194 -15.89 -0.77 33.46
C PRO A 194 -16.23 -0.50 32.00
N GLY A 195 -16.02 0.74 31.54
CA GLY A 195 -16.10 1.06 30.11
C GLY A 195 -15.07 0.26 29.31
N PRO A 196 -15.19 0.24 27.97
CA PRO A 196 -14.22 -0.45 27.13
C PRO A 196 -12.81 0.07 27.42
N PRO A 197 -11.82 -0.84 27.61
CA PRO A 197 -10.45 -0.43 27.85
C PRO A 197 -9.94 0.39 26.65
N GLY A 198 -9.36 1.57 26.91
CA GLY A 198 -8.69 2.37 25.88
C GLY A 198 -9.54 3.41 25.15
N GLY A 199 -10.79 3.66 25.55
CA GLY A 199 -11.68 4.63 24.89
C GLY A 199 -12.57 4.00 23.84
N ASP A 200 -13.25 4.87 23.07
CA ASP A 200 -14.17 4.46 21.99
C ASP A 200 -13.82 5.18 20.70
N TRP A 201 -14.48 4.83 19.60
CA TRP A 201 -14.27 5.40 18.29
C TRP A 201 -15.55 6.06 17.78
N ASN A 202 -15.43 7.34 17.39
CA ASN A 202 -16.50 8.03 16.67
C ASN A 202 -16.34 7.79 15.17
N GLU A 203 -17.32 7.16 14.56
CA GLU A 203 -17.37 6.96 13.12
C GLU A 203 -18.10 8.11 12.42
N THR A 204 -17.52 8.62 11.35
CA THR A 204 -18.15 9.56 10.42
C THR A 204 -18.02 8.99 9.02
N VAL A 205 -19.17 8.78 8.35
CA VAL A 205 -19.21 8.31 6.96
C VAL A 205 -19.53 9.49 6.05
N ILE A 206 -18.64 9.76 5.09
CA ILE A 206 -18.74 10.91 4.17
C ILE A 206 -19.04 10.38 2.78
N PRO A 207 -20.20 10.70 2.17
CA PRO A 207 -20.45 10.39 0.77
C PRO A 207 -19.46 11.10 -0.14
N VAL A 208 -18.91 10.38 -1.12
CA VAL A 208 -18.03 10.88 -2.19
C VAL A 208 -18.53 10.34 -3.54
N GLY A 209 -17.74 10.46 -4.60
CA GLY A 209 -18.13 9.90 -5.89
C GLY A 209 -18.07 8.37 -5.94
N HIS A 210 -18.63 7.79 -7.01
CA HIS A 210 -18.68 6.34 -7.20
C HIS A 210 -17.30 5.74 -7.43
N GLY A 211 -17.06 4.59 -6.84
CA GLY A 211 -15.80 3.87 -6.98
C GLY A 211 -14.66 4.58 -6.26
N SER A 212 -14.85 4.98 -5.00
CA SER A 212 -13.83 5.62 -4.16
C SER A 212 -12.68 4.65 -3.87
N GLU A 213 -11.71 4.57 -4.79
CA GLU A 213 -10.57 3.64 -4.79
C GLU A 213 -9.42 4.16 -3.92
N GLY A 214 -8.42 4.77 -4.56
CA GLY A 214 -7.26 5.31 -3.88
C GLY A 214 -7.48 6.69 -3.30
N PHE A 215 -6.78 7.00 -2.24
CA PHE A 215 -6.79 8.31 -1.63
C PHE A 215 -5.44 8.62 -0.99
N ASP A 216 -5.23 9.89 -0.68
CA ASP A 216 -4.11 10.32 0.14
C ASP A 216 -4.50 11.52 1.00
N VAL A 217 -3.75 11.72 2.08
CA VAL A 217 -3.88 12.88 2.96
C VAL A 217 -2.81 13.90 2.59
N SER A 218 -3.19 15.17 2.51
CA SER A 218 -2.24 16.25 2.25
C SER A 218 -1.13 16.28 3.31
N PRO A 219 0.12 16.65 2.96
CA PRO A 219 1.24 16.63 3.91
C PRO A 219 1.03 17.51 5.17
N ASP A 220 0.17 18.50 5.09
CA ASP A 220 -0.21 19.34 6.23
C ASP A 220 -1.35 18.74 7.08
N GLY A 221 -1.88 17.60 6.68
CA GLY A 221 -2.91 16.84 7.39
C GLY A 221 -4.31 17.47 7.37
N LYS A 222 -4.57 18.43 6.47
CA LYS A 222 -5.85 19.16 6.45
C LYS A 222 -6.88 18.59 5.50
N GLU A 223 -6.44 18.06 4.37
CA GLU A 223 -7.31 17.52 3.33
C GLU A 223 -7.05 16.05 3.07
N ALA A 224 -8.09 15.31 2.70
CA ALA A 224 -7.97 14.02 2.04
C ALA A 224 -8.53 14.14 0.61
N TRP A 225 -7.75 13.71 -0.37
CA TRP A 225 -8.18 13.66 -1.77
C TRP A 225 -8.46 12.23 -2.16
N VAL A 226 -9.63 11.99 -2.76
CA VAL A 226 -10.17 10.65 -3.03
C VAL A 226 -10.46 10.52 -4.52
N ALA A 227 -9.85 9.52 -5.17
CA ALA A 227 -10.11 9.19 -6.56
C ALA A 227 -11.43 8.40 -6.69
N ASN A 228 -12.38 8.94 -7.46
CA ASN A 228 -13.67 8.33 -7.74
C ASN A 228 -13.62 7.65 -9.12
N ALA A 229 -13.20 6.39 -9.14
CA ALA A 229 -12.92 5.64 -10.38
C ALA A 229 -14.12 5.54 -11.31
N GLY A 230 -15.33 5.42 -10.77
CA GLY A 230 -16.57 5.32 -11.53
C GLY A 230 -16.98 6.63 -12.18
N ASP A 231 -16.74 7.75 -11.52
CA ASP A 231 -17.16 9.08 -11.98
C ASP A 231 -16.04 9.82 -12.75
N GLY A 232 -14.79 9.36 -12.66
CA GLY A 232 -13.65 10.06 -13.25
C GLY A 232 -13.29 11.37 -12.56
N THR A 233 -13.75 11.56 -11.32
CA THR A 233 -13.57 12.78 -10.51
C THR A 233 -12.67 12.54 -9.30
N ILE A 234 -12.32 13.62 -8.60
CA ILE A 234 -11.60 13.56 -7.33
C ILE A 234 -12.40 14.36 -6.29
N SER A 235 -12.78 13.73 -5.18
CA SER A 235 -13.39 14.42 -4.03
C SER A 235 -12.31 14.95 -3.11
N VAL A 236 -12.44 16.20 -2.67
CA VAL A 236 -11.58 16.83 -1.66
C VAL A 236 -12.36 16.98 -0.36
N ILE A 237 -11.89 16.34 0.69
CA ILE A 237 -12.49 16.34 2.01
C ILE A 237 -11.65 17.23 2.92
N ASP A 238 -12.25 18.22 3.55
CA ASP A 238 -11.66 18.93 4.69
C ASP A 238 -11.77 18.07 5.96
N LEU A 239 -10.63 17.74 6.56
CA LEU A 239 -10.56 16.82 7.68
C LEU A 239 -10.96 17.42 9.03
N ALA A 240 -11.10 18.74 9.11
CA ALA A 240 -11.60 19.42 10.31
C ALA A 240 -13.13 19.43 10.33
N SER A 241 -13.77 19.85 9.24
CA SER A 241 -15.23 19.83 9.11
C SER A 241 -15.80 18.46 8.74
N LYS A 242 -14.94 17.51 8.30
CA LYS A 242 -15.32 16.17 7.82
C LYS A 242 -16.38 16.23 6.71
N SER A 243 -16.16 17.09 5.75
CA SER A 243 -17.09 17.30 4.64
C SER A 243 -16.34 17.46 3.32
N VAL A 244 -17.00 17.08 2.21
CA VAL A 244 -16.49 17.34 0.86
C VAL A 244 -16.57 18.86 0.60
N VAL A 245 -15.42 19.48 0.33
CA VAL A 245 -15.31 20.93 0.05
C VAL A 245 -15.12 21.21 -1.42
N ALA A 246 -14.77 20.22 -2.21
CA ALA A 246 -14.70 20.33 -3.67
C ALA A 246 -14.82 18.94 -4.32
N THR A 247 -15.34 18.93 -5.56
CA THR A 247 -15.23 17.80 -6.49
C THR A 247 -14.55 18.31 -7.74
N ILE A 248 -13.41 17.71 -8.09
CA ILE A 248 -12.58 18.09 -9.23
C ILE A 248 -12.96 17.18 -10.38
N ASP A 249 -13.44 17.75 -11.49
CA ASP A 249 -13.58 17.03 -12.75
C ASP A 249 -12.20 16.97 -13.42
N ALA A 250 -11.48 15.88 -13.14
CA ALA A 250 -10.12 15.68 -13.64
C ALA A 250 -10.07 14.77 -14.87
N ASP A 251 -11.21 14.28 -15.36
CA ASP A 251 -11.30 13.30 -16.44
C ASP A 251 -10.32 12.12 -16.22
N VAL A 252 -10.53 11.42 -15.10
CA VAL A 252 -9.70 10.29 -14.65
C VAL A 252 -10.54 9.02 -14.45
N PRO A 253 -11.30 8.55 -15.44
CA PRO A 253 -12.10 7.33 -15.30
C PRO A 253 -11.19 6.14 -15.01
N GLY A 254 -11.63 5.26 -14.10
CA GLY A 254 -10.83 4.14 -13.64
C GLY A 254 -9.62 4.54 -12.79
N ALA A 255 -9.64 5.74 -12.18
CA ALA A 255 -8.57 6.18 -11.28
C ALA A 255 -8.37 5.16 -10.13
N ASN A 256 -7.13 4.64 -10.00
CA ASN A 256 -6.84 3.55 -9.07
C ASN A 256 -6.14 4.06 -7.80
N ARG A 257 -5.07 4.85 -7.95
CA ARG A 257 -4.32 5.41 -6.81
C ARG A 257 -4.10 6.91 -7.00
N LEU A 258 -3.92 7.59 -5.87
CA LEU A 258 -3.65 9.01 -5.80
C LEU A 258 -2.61 9.25 -4.71
N LYS A 259 -1.61 10.12 -4.97
CA LYS A 259 -0.59 10.50 -4.01
C LYS A 259 -0.20 11.96 -4.14
N PHE A 260 -0.08 12.64 -3.00
CA PHE A 260 0.57 13.96 -2.92
C PHE A 260 2.08 13.82 -3.12
N THR A 261 2.70 14.83 -3.74
CA THR A 261 4.15 15.02 -3.63
C THR A 261 4.51 15.42 -2.20
N PRO A 262 5.72 15.09 -1.68
CA PRO A 262 6.10 15.40 -0.31
C PRO A 262 6.05 16.89 0.05
N ASP A 263 6.19 17.78 -0.94
CA ASP A 263 6.07 19.23 -0.78
C ASP A 263 4.60 19.74 -0.79
N GLY A 264 3.64 18.84 -1.02
CA GLY A 264 2.21 19.14 -1.06
C GLY A 264 1.75 19.94 -2.29
N ARG A 265 2.64 20.24 -3.25
CA ARG A 265 2.30 21.10 -4.39
C ARG A 265 1.54 20.40 -5.50
N ARG A 266 1.72 19.10 -5.63
CA ARG A 266 1.13 18.31 -6.71
C ARG A 266 0.47 17.06 -6.18
N VAL A 267 -0.49 16.58 -6.97
CA VAL A 267 -1.16 15.30 -6.77
C VAL A 267 -1.01 14.50 -8.05
N LEU A 268 -0.48 13.28 -7.94
CA LEU A 268 -0.38 12.35 -9.04
C LEU A 268 -1.50 11.31 -8.92
N VAL A 269 -2.17 11.03 -10.03
CA VAL A 269 -3.30 10.09 -10.11
C VAL A 269 -3.03 9.07 -11.20
N THR A 270 -3.18 7.80 -10.87
CA THR A 270 -3.09 6.69 -11.83
C THR A 270 -4.49 6.37 -12.36
N ALA A 271 -4.70 6.57 -13.67
CA ALA A 271 -5.99 6.39 -14.35
C ALA A 271 -5.77 5.90 -15.79
N GLY A 272 -5.29 4.66 -15.94
CA GLY A 272 -4.82 4.12 -17.22
C GLY A 272 -3.54 4.79 -17.74
N THR A 273 -3.38 6.09 -17.51
CA THR A 273 -2.15 6.89 -17.66
C THR A 273 -1.85 7.63 -16.37
N LEU A 274 -0.73 8.35 -16.30
CA LEU A 274 -0.41 9.17 -15.14
C LEU A 274 -0.89 10.61 -15.37
N VAL A 275 -1.71 11.12 -14.46
CA VAL A 275 -2.24 12.48 -14.46
C VAL A 275 -1.66 13.25 -13.27
N VAL A 276 -1.25 14.49 -13.50
CA VAL A 276 -0.68 15.38 -12.48
C VAL A 276 -1.56 16.59 -12.33
N LEU A 277 -1.97 16.87 -11.08
CA LEU A 277 -2.71 18.06 -10.71
C LEU A 277 -1.83 18.99 -9.89
N ASP A 278 -2.09 20.30 -10.01
CA ASP A 278 -1.64 21.29 -9.04
C ASP A 278 -2.60 21.29 -7.85
N ALA A 279 -2.06 21.11 -6.64
CA ALA A 279 -2.88 20.95 -5.45
C ALA A 279 -3.57 22.27 -5.01
N ALA A 280 -2.94 23.43 -5.23
CA ALA A 280 -3.48 24.71 -4.84
C ALA A 280 -4.62 25.19 -5.75
N THR A 281 -4.43 25.04 -7.08
CA THR A 281 -5.44 25.43 -8.09
C THR A 281 -6.46 24.34 -8.34
N ARG A 282 -6.18 23.10 -7.93
CA ARG A 282 -7.01 21.91 -8.15
C ARG A 282 -7.28 21.63 -9.63
N THR A 283 -6.29 21.91 -10.48
CA THR A 283 -6.39 21.75 -11.95
C THR A 283 -5.37 20.74 -12.47
N VAL A 284 -5.72 20.04 -13.54
CA VAL A 284 -4.79 19.15 -14.24
C VAL A 284 -3.72 19.99 -14.95
N VAL A 285 -2.45 19.75 -14.62
CA VAL A 285 -1.30 20.46 -15.23
C VAL A 285 -0.54 19.60 -16.22
N LYS A 286 -0.63 18.27 -16.13
CA LYS A 286 0.02 17.36 -17.08
C LYS A 286 -0.64 16.00 -17.14
N ARG A 287 -0.62 15.39 -18.34
CA ARG A 287 -0.93 13.97 -18.57
C ARG A 287 0.28 13.32 -19.23
N LEU A 288 0.78 12.25 -18.65
CA LEU A 288 1.90 11.47 -19.18
C LEU A 288 1.32 10.25 -19.91
N ALA A 289 1.06 10.42 -21.22
CA ALA A 289 0.45 9.40 -22.05
C ALA A 289 1.38 8.21 -22.36
N ASP A 290 2.68 8.37 -22.13
CA ASP A 290 3.71 7.34 -22.26
C ASP A 290 3.79 6.41 -21.02
N VAL A 291 3.22 6.81 -19.88
CA VAL A 291 3.11 6.01 -18.68
C VAL A 291 1.73 5.33 -18.64
N ARG A 292 1.66 4.07 -19.09
CA ARG A 292 0.40 3.36 -19.36
C ARG A 292 0.12 2.20 -18.43
N GLY A 293 -1.17 1.88 -18.27
CA GLY A 293 -1.61 0.75 -17.44
C GLY A 293 -1.27 0.94 -15.97
N THR A 294 -1.40 2.17 -15.51
CA THR A 294 -0.95 2.62 -14.20
C THR A 294 -1.84 2.09 -13.08
N GLY A 295 -1.21 1.61 -12.00
CA GLY A 295 -1.82 1.11 -10.76
C GLY A 295 -1.19 1.72 -9.52
N GLY A 296 -0.44 0.95 -8.72
CA GLY A 296 0.25 1.43 -7.54
C GLY A 296 1.15 2.64 -7.81
N ILE A 297 1.23 3.57 -6.86
CA ILE A 297 2.07 4.77 -6.94
C ILE A 297 2.73 5.05 -5.59
N LEU A 298 4.02 5.42 -5.64
CA LEU A 298 4.83 5.72 -4.48
C LEU A 298 5.71 6.94 -4.72
N MET A 299 5.74 7.87 -3.77
CA MET A 299 6.66 9.01 -3.82
C MET A 299 7.98 8.66 -3.16
N GLN A 300 9.10 9.07 -3.74
CA GLN A 300 10.39 9.05 -3.05
C GLN A 300 10.36 10.09 -1.93
N PRO A 301 10.84 9.77 -0.70
CA PRO A 301 10.71 10.68 0.44
C PRO A 301 11.35 12.05 0.27
N ASP A 302 12.42 12.14 -0.54
CA ASP A 302 13.10 13.40 -0.87
C ASP A 302 12.38 14.25 -1.92
N GLY A 303 11.26 13.75 -2.48
CA GLY A 303 10.49 14.43 -3.50
C GLY A 303 11.14 14.50 -4.88
N ALA A 304 12.23 13.79 -5.13
CA ALA A 304 12.89 13.81 -6.43
C ALA A 304 12.17 12.98 -7.49
N ARG A 305 11.59 11.84 -7.09
CA ARG A 305 10.96 10.86 -8.00
C ARG A 305 9.64 10.34 -7.48
N ALA A 306 8.80 9.87 -8.41
CA ALA A 306 7.70 8.96 -8.14
C ALA A 306 7.92 7.64 -8.86
N TYR A 307 7.39 6.57 -8.30
CA TYR A 307 7.40 5.23 -8.89
C TYR A 307 5.96 4.80 -9.15
N VAL A 308 5.70 4.31 -10.37
CA VAL A 308 4.35 3.95 -10.81
C VAL A 308 4.36 2.52 -11.33
N ALA A 309 3.57 1.66 -10.73
CA ALA A 309 3.36 0.31 -11.20
C ALA A 309 2.54 0.32 -12.49
N CYS A 310 3.10 -0.20 -13.56
CA CYS A 310 2.48 -0.28 -14.90
C CYS A 310 2.18 -1.75 -15.21
N SER A 311 1.12 -2.29 -14.60
CA SER A 311 0.85 -3.72 -14.51
C SER A 311 0.74 -4.43 -15.86
N PRO A 312 -0.04 -3.94 -16.85
CA PRO A 312 -0.17 -4.62 -18.15
C PRO A 312 1.09 -4.61 -19.00
N VAL A 313 2.01 -3.66 -18.74
CA VAL A 313 3.24 -3.53 -19.54
C VAL A 313 4.47 -4.11 -18.84
N GLY A 314 4.34 -4.53 -17.55
CA GLY A 314 5.34 -5.33 -16.86
C GLY A 314 6.55 -4.56 -16.32
N TYR A 315 6.39 -3.30 -15.93
CA TYR A 315 7.45 -2.51 -15.32
C TYR A 315 6.94 -1.52 -14.27
N VAL A 316 7.83 -1.07 -13.40
CA VAL A 316 7.65 0.09 -12.53
C VAL A 316 8.30 1.29 -13.21
N ALA A 317 7.51 2.28 -13.63
CA ALA A 317 8.00 3.53 -14.21
C ALA A 317 8.63 4.42 -13.12
N VAL A 318 9.71 5.10 -13.48
CA VAL A 318 10.38 6.10 -12.63
C VAL A 318 10.09 7.48 -13.23
N ILE A 319 9.42 8.32 -12.48
CA ILE A 319 9.02 9.66 -12.90
C ILE A 319 9.89 10.70 -12.19
N ASP A 320 10.56 11.55 -12.93
CA ASP A 320 11.24 12.73 -12.38
C ASP A 320 10.19 13.80 -12.03
N LEU A 321 10.07 14.17 -10.76
CA LEU A 321 9.05 15.09 -10.27
C LEU A 321 9.36 16.57 -10.61
N LYS A 322 10.59 16.90 -11.00
CA LYS A 322 10.96 18.25 -11.44
C LYS A 322 10.51 18.50 -12.88
N THR A 323 10.77 17.54 -13.78
CA THR A 323 10.47 17.65 -15.22
C THR A 323 9.09 17.09 -15.55
N LEU A 324 8.49 16.30 -14.68
CA LEU A 324 7.29 15.51 -14.89
C LEU A 324 7.40 14.65 -16.16
N ALA A 325 8.47 13.91 -16.27
CA ALA A 325 8.74 13.00 -17.37
C ALA A 325 9.22 11.65 -16.85
N MET A 326 9.02 10.62 -17.64
CA MET A 326 9.58 9.29 -17.36
C MET A 326 11.10 9.34 -17.50
N ALA A 327 11.81 9.01 -16.42
CA ALA A 327 13.27 9.01 -16.34
C ALA A 327 13.89 7.60 -16.52
N GLY A 328 13.07 6.56 -16.47
CA GLY A 328 13.49 5.17 -16.59
C GLY A 328 12.42 4.21 -16.10
N HIS A 329 12.75 2.94 -16.01
CA HIS A 329 11.85 1.92 -15.47
C HIS A 329 12.65 0.75 -14.89
N VAL A 330 11.96 -0.11 -14.13
CA VAL A 330 12.44 -1.39 -13.61
C VAL A 330 11.48 -2.48 -14.02
N ASP A 331 11.96 -3.55 -14.65
CA ASP A 331 11.14 -4.68 -15.07
C ASP A 331 10.66 -5.48 -13.86
N VAL A 332 9.33 -5.52 -13.68
CA VAL A 332 8.61 -6.31 -12.69
C VAL A 332 7.33 -6.81 -13.37
N ALA A 333 7.14 -8.12 -13.42
CA ALA A 333 6.01 -8.73 -14.11
C ALA A 333 4.69 -8.46 -13.37
N GLY A 334 3.74 -7.75 -14.01
CA GLY A 334 2.47 -7.38 -13.40
C GLY A 334 2.64 -6.63 -12.07
N PRO A 335 3.36 -5.49 -12.01
CA PRO A 335 3.61 -4.80 -10.75
C PRO A 335 2.33 -4.21 -10.19
N ASP A 336 2.22 -4.13 -8.83
CA ASP A 336 1.07 -3.56 -8.13
C ASP A 336 1.50 -2.72 -6.93
N GLY A 337 1.38 -3.19 -5.70
CA GLY A 337 1.76 -2.46 -4.50
C GLY A 337 3.24 -2.09 -4.46
N LEU A 338 3.53 -0.88 -4.01
CA LEU A 338 4.88 -0.32 -3.90
C LEU A 338 5.10 0.22 -2.48
N ALA A 339 6.29 0.06 -1.93
CA ALA A 339 6.66 0.64 -0.64
C ALA A 339 8.15 1.03 -0.56
N TRP A 340 8.47 1.88 0.42
CA TRP A 340 9.85 2.14 0.85
C TRP A 340 10.19 1.34 2.08
N ALA A 341 11.37 0.74 2.09
CA ALA A 341 12.01 0.20 3.27
C ALA A 341 13.31 0.99 3.52
N VAL A 342 13.36 1.70 4.64
CA VAL A 342 14.54 2.50 5.01
C VAL A 342 15.07 2.00 6.33
N ARG A 343 16.31 1.51 6.31
CA ARG A 343 17.04 1.08 7.52
C ARG A 343 17.91 2.20 8.03
N PRO A 344 17.87 2.49 9.33
CA PRO A 344 18.74 3.51 9.94
C PRO A 344 20.23 3.25 9.80
#